data_4adaf5290e7ac3fe2b8419b8d3e84c24
#
_entry.id   4adaf5290e7ac3fe2b8419b8d3e84c24
#
_cell.length_a   1.000
_cell.length_b   1.000
_cell.length_c   1.000
_cell.angle_alpha   90.00
_cell.angle_beta   90.00
_cell.angle_gamma   90.00
#
_symmetry.space_group_name_H-M   'P 1'
#
loop_
_entity.id
_entity.type
_entity.pdbx_description
1 polymer ?
#
loop_
_entity_poly.entity_id
_entity_poly.type
_entity_poly.pdbx_seq_one_letter_code
_entity_poly.pdbx_strand_id
1 'polypeptide(L)'
;MNRDFKIGIKSTDEFFAEAQEMAKNTDRGVTPEKPVERLYFNDIRTLLQYLTPKRFELLDALHKAGALSINALAKQLQRHYKNVYDDVKILETIGLIEKNTGGLFLVPWDEIETTIRLAA
;
A
#
# COMPACT_ATOMS: atom_id res chain seq x y z
N MET A 1 16.56 -7.10 -3.32
CA MET A 1 15.61 -6.78 -4.39
C MET A 1 14.70 -5.67 -3.94
N ASN A 2 14.67 -4.57 -4.67
CA ASN A 2 13.83 -3.42 -4.29
C ASN A 2 12.40 -3.67 -4.74
N ARG A 3 11.48 -3.62 -3.78
CA ARG A 3 10.04 -3.64 -4.07
C ARG A 3 9.47 -2.27 -3.75
N ASP A 4 8.90 -1.64 -4.74
CA ASP A 4 8.32 -0.32 -4.60
C ASP A 4 6.81 -0.38 -4.75
N PHE A 5 6.13 0.45 -3.99
CA PHE A 5 4.68 0.56 -4.02
C PHE A 5 4.32 2.00 -4.34
N LYS A 6 3.41 2.20 -5.29
CA LYS A 6 2.98 3.54 -5.68
C LYS A 6 1.52 3.76 -5.35
N ILE A 7 1.25 4.89 -4.72
CA ILE A 7 -0.11 5.29 -4.35
C ILE A 7 -0.43 6.58 -5.08
N GLY A 8 -1.61 6.65 -5.67
CA GLY A 8 -2.03 7.83 -6.38
C GLY A 8 -3.54 8.02 -6.34
N ILE A 9 -3.98 9.09 -6.99
CA ILE A 9 -5.40 9.41 -7.13
C ILE A 9 -5.72 9.36 -8.61
N LYS A 10 -6.75 8.57 -8.96
CA LYS A 10 -7.25 8.47 -10.33
C LYS A 10 -8.76 8.31 -10.32
N SER A 11 -9.42 9.02 -11.21
CA SER A 11 -10.84 8.76 -11.44
C SER A 11 -11.00 7.38 -12.08
N THR A 12 -12.22 6.85 -12.02
CA THR A 12 -12.53 5.58 -12.65
C THR A 12 -12.25 5.61 -14.15
N ASP A 13 -12.57 6.72 -14.82
CA ASP A 13 -12.33 6.88 -16.25
C ASP A 13 -10.83 6.86 -16.59
N GLU A 14 -10.02 7.56 -15.80
CA GLU A 14 -8.56 7.55 -15.98
C GLU A 14 -7.98 6.15 -15.77
N PHE A 15 -8.48 5.44 -14.77
CA PHE A 15 -8.03 4.08 -14.48
C PHE A 15 -8.30 3.15 -15.67
N PHE A 16 -9.51 3.19 -16.23
CA PHE A 16 -9.86 2.34 -17.36
C PHE A 16 -9.09 2.73 -18.63
N ALA A 17 -8.87 4.01 -18.86
CA ALA A 17 -8.10 4.47 -20.01
C ALA A 17 -6.66 3.93 -19.97
N GLU A 18 -6.01 3.97 -18.80
CA GLU A 18 -4.67 3.41 -18.63
C GLU A 18 -4.65 1.89 -18.78
N ALA A 19 -5.67 1.21 -18.25
CA ALA A 19 -5.76 -0.24 -18.38
C ALA A 19 -5.86 -0.65 -19.84
N GLN A 20 -6.63 0.08 -20.65
CA GLN A 20 -6.73 -0.16 -22.08
C GLN A 20 -5.41 0.08 -22.79
N GLU A 21 -4.70 1.13 -22.42
CA GLU A 21 -3.38 1.42 -23.00
C GLU A 21 -2.38 0.32 -22.67
N MET A 22 -2.38 -0.17 -21.43
CA MET A 22 -1.51 -1.27 -21.05
C MET A 22 -1.82 -2.55 -21.80
N ALA A 23 -3.11 -2.85 -22.01
CA ALA A 23 -3.53 -4.01 -22.79
C ALA A 23 -3.02 -3.92 -24.24
N LYS A 24 -3.11 -2.75 -24.87
CA LYS A 24 -2.59 -2.53 -26.22
C LYS A 24 -1.09 -2.73 -26.28
N ASN A 25 -0.36 -2.22 -25.30
CA ASN A 25 1.09 -2.40 -25.23
C ASN A 25 1.47 -3.87 -25.04
N THR A 26 0.72 -4.61 -24.25
CA THR A 26 0.93 -6.05 -24.07
C THR A 26 0.68 -6.80 -25.38
N ASP A 27 -0.37 -6.44 -26.10
CA ASP A 27 -0.69 -7.04 -27.41
C ASP A 27 0.42 -6.78 -28.44
N ARG A 28 1.14 -5.68 -28.29
CA ARG A 28 2.28 -5.34 -29.14
C ARG A 28 3.58 -5.99 -28.71
N GLY A 29 3.55 -6.83 -27.65
CA GLY A 29 4.74 -7.50 -27.13
C GLY A 29 5.62 -6.62 -26.25
N VAL A 30 5.11 -5.49 -25.79
CA VAL A 30 5.84 -4.61 -24.89
C VAL A 30 5.54 -5.05 -23.46
N THR A 31 6.57 -5.55 -22.76
CA THR A 31 6.45 -5.93 -21.35
C THR A 31 7.13 -4.88 -20.47
N PRO A 32 6.50 -4.47 -19.37
CA PRO A 32 7.16 -3.57 -18.41
C PRO A 32 8.42 -4.21 -17.83
N GLU A 33 9.48 -3.46 -17.71
CA GLU A 33 10.77 -3.98 -17.21
C GLU A 33 10.68 -4.41 -15.75
N LYS A 34 9.85 -3.74 -14.92
CA LYS A 34 9.69 -4.07 -13.52
C LYS A 34 8.22 -3.99 -13.14
N PRO A 35 7.67 -5.05 -12.52
CA PRO A 35 6.33 -4.93 -11.95
C PRO A 35 6.36 -3.94 -10.80
N VAL A 36 5.55 -2.89 -10.89
CA VAL A 36 5.35 -1.92 -9.83
C VAL A 36 3.95 -2.13 -9.29
N GLU A 37 3.83 -2.36 -7.99
CA GLU A 37 2.53 -2.48 -7.37
C GLU A 37 1.96 -1.10 -7.10
N ARG A 38 0.68 -0.94 -7.40
CA ARG A 38 0.02 0.36 -7.39
C ARG A 38 -1.34 0.28 -6.73
N LEU A 39 -1.68 1.36 -6.04
CA LEU A 39 -2.99 1.52 -5.44
C LEU A 39 -3.50 2.92 -5.80
N TYR A 40 -4.73 2.99 -6.29
CA TYR A 40 -5.35 4.26 -6.64
C TYR A 40 -6.62 4.48 -5.83
N PHE A 41 -6.75 5.69 -5.31
CA PHE A 41 -7.99 6.15 -4.68
C PHE A 41 -8.70 7.09 -5.64
N ASN A 42 -10.03 7.14 -5.57
CA ASN A 42 -10.82 8.00 -6.45
C ASN A 42 -10.61 9.49 -6.17
N ASP A 43 -10.34 9.84 -4.93
CA ASP A 43 -10.17 11.22 -4.51
C ASP A 43 -9.23 11.31 -3.30
N ILE A 44 -8.78 12.53 -3.03
CA ILE A 44 -7.85 12.78 -1.92
C ILE A 44 -8.49 12.51 -0.55
N ARG A 45 -9.78 12.77 -0.41
CA ARG A 45 -10.48 12.52 0.85
C ARG A 45 -10.39 11.05 1.23
N THR A 46 -10.69 10.17 0.29
CA THR A 46 -10.62 8.72 0.50
C THR A 46 -9.21 8.29 0.84
N LEU A 47 -8.22 8.79 0.10
CA LEU A 47 -6.82 8.51 0.37
C LEU A 47 -6.46 8.85 1.83
N LEU A 48 -6.82 10.04 2.28
CA LEU A 48 -6.50 10.50 3.63
C LEU A 48 -7.27 9.76 4.72
N GLN A 49 -8.44 9.22 4.40
CA GLN A 49 -9.20 8.38 5.32
C GLN A 49 -8.53 7.03 5.56
N TYR A 50 -7.89 6.48 4.56
CA TYR A 50 -7.17 5.20 4.67
C TYR A 50 -5.75 5.38 5.20
N LEU A 51 -5.04 6.41 4.72
CA LEU A 51 -3.63 6.62 5.04
C LEU A 51 -3.48 7.74 6.06
N THR A 52 -3.75 7.40 7.31
CA THR A 52 -3.64 8.34 8.43
C THR A 52 -2.20 8.38 8.96
N PRO A 53 -1.81 9.43 9.70
CA PRO A 53 -0.49 9.49 10.32
C PRO A 53 -0.19 8.26 11.19
N LYS A 54 -1.14 7.78 11.98
CA LYS A 54 -0.95 6.60 12.82
C LYS A 54 -0.68 5.35 11.99
N ARG A 55 -1.33 5.21 10.84
CA ARG A 55 -1.10 4.07 9.95
C ARG A 55 0.27 4.15 9.28
N PHE A 56 0.72 5.33 8.91
CA PHE A 56 2.10 5.49 8.40
C PHE A 56 3.13 5.19 9.46
N GLU A 57 2.92 5.62 10.70
CA GLU A 57 3.80 5.27 11.81
C GLU A 57 3.86 3.75 12.01
N LEU A 58 2.71 3.09 11.90
CA LEU A 58 2.63 1.64 12.01
C LEU A 58 3.41 0.97 10.88
N LEU A 59 3.24 1.42 9.65
CA LEU A 59 3.97 0.88 8.49
C LEU A 59 5.47 1.02 8.68
N ASP A 60 5.92 2.18 9.13
CA ASP A 60 7.33 2.44 9.37
C ASP A 60 7.91 1.53 10.45
N ALA A 61 7.20 1.41 11.56
CA ALA A 61 7.64 0.55 12.66
C ALA A 61 7.69 -0.92 12.25
N LEU A 62 6.68 -1.39 11.53
CA LEU A 62 6.62 -2.78 11.08
C LEU A 62 7.72 -3.07 10.06
N HIS A 63 7.97 -2.15 9.14
CA HIS A 63 9.04 -2.30 8.17
C HIS A 63 10.40 -2.45 8.84
N LYS A 64 10.69 -1.60 9.82
CA LYS A 64 11.96 -1.64 10.57
C LYS A 64 12.12 -2.92 11.38
N ALA A 65 11.03 -3.45 11.93
CA ALA A 65 11.07 -4.67 12.74
C ALA A 65 11.21 -5.94 11.90
N GLY A 66 10.82 -5.90 10.64
CA GLY A 66 10.80 -7.05 9.75
C GLY A 66 9.42 -7.68 9.72
N ALA A 67 9.20 -8.71 10.54
CA ALA A 67 7.90 -9.38 10.61
C ALA A 67 7.48 -9.55 12.06
N LEU A 68 6.24 -9.17 12.39
CA LEU A 68 5.72 -9.22 13.74
C LEU A 68 4.28 -9.74 13.77
N SER A 69 3.91 -10.33 14.91
CA SER A 69 2.50 -10.54 15.23
C SER A 69 1.85 -9.19 15.57
N ILE A 70 0.53 -9.12 15.48
CA ILE A 70 -0.19 -7.90 15.84
C ILE A 70 0.04 -7.56 17.31
N ASN A 71 0.08 -8.59 18.18
CA ASN A 71 0.32 -8.38 19.61
C ASN A 71 1.68 -7.73 19.86
N ALA A 72 2.73 -8.24 19.22
CA ALA A 72 4.07 -7.68 19.35
C ALA A 72 4.13 -6.25 18.82
N LEU A 73 3.49 -6.00 17.67
CA LEU A 73 3.45 -4.67 17.09
C LEU A 73 2.71 -3.68 17.99
N ALA A 74 1.59 -4.10 18.58
CA ALA A 74 0.83 -3.25 19.50
C ALA A 74 1.67 -2.86 20.71
N LYS A 75 2.43 -3.80 21.26
CA LYS A 75 3.34 -3.52 22.37
C LYS A 75 4.43 -2.54 21.99
N GLN A 76 5.02 -2.74 20.81
CA GLN A 76 6.07 -1.86 20.32
C GLN A 76 5.57 -0.43 20.09
N LEU A 77 4.34 -0.30 19.57
CA LEU A 77 3.71 1.02 19.32
C LEU A 77 3.10 1.62 20.57
N GLN A 78 3.00 0.86 21.67
CA GLN A 78 2.31 1.27 22.89
C GLN A 78 0.88 1.70 22.62
N ARG A 79 0.19 0.89 21.80
CA ARG A 79 -1.19 1.13 21.39
C ARG A 79 -2.07 -0.04 21.76
N HIS A 80 -3.36 0.22 21.86
CA HIS A 80 -4.34 -0.81 22.15
C HIS A 80 -4.36 -1.86 21.04
N TYR A 81 -4.37 -3.14 21.41
CA TYR A 81 -4.35 -4.25 20.46
C TYR A 81 -5.43 -4.13 19.39
N LYS A 82 -6.68 -3.83 19.79
CA LYS A 82 -7.80 -3.75 18.85
C LYS A 82 -7.58 -2.68 17.78
N ASN A 83 -7.05 -1.53 18.18
CA ASN A 83 -6.81 -0.44 17.24
C ASN A 83 -5.71 -0.80 16.24
N VAL A 84 -4.66 -1.46 16.71
CA VAL A 84 -3.59 -1.94 15.84
C VAL A 84 -4.10 -3.05 14.92
N TYR A 85 -4.91 -3.96 15.45
CA TYR A 85 -5.53 -5.00 14.66
C TYR A 85 -6.34 -4.42 13.51
N ASP A 86 -7.21 -3.45 13.81
CA ASP A 86 -8.03 -2.82 12.78
C ASP A 86 -7.18 -2.13 11.71
N ASP A 87 -6.16 -1.40 12.12
CA ASP A 87 -5.25 -0.72 11.18
C ASP A 87 -4.49 -1.73 10.30
N VAL A 88 -3.97 -2.80 10.89
CA VAL A 88 -3.25 -3.83 10.14
C VAL A 88 -4.16 -4.50 9.12
N LYS A 89 -5.39 -4.82 9.51
CA LYS A 89 -6.33 -5.47 8.61
C LYS A 89 -6.73 -4.57 7.44
N ILE A 90 -6.93 -3.29 7.69
CA ILE A 90 -7.21 -2.33 6.62
C ILE A 90 -6.01 -2.21 5.68
N LEU A 91 -4.81 -2.07 6.22
CA LEU A 91 -3.59 -1.94 5.41
C LEU A 91 -3.28 -3.22 4.64
N GLU A 92 -3.58 -4.38 5.20
CA GLU A 92 -3.46 -5.66 4.50
C GLU A 92 -4.43 -5.72 3.32
N THR A 93 -5.68 -5.31 3.54
CA THR A 93 -6.71 -5.32 2.50
C THR A 93 -6.34 -4.47 1.30
N ILE A 94 -5.72 -3.32 1.53
CA ILE A 94 -5.30 -2.42 0.44
C ILE A 94 -3.91 -2.75 -0.12
N GLY A 95 -3.24 -3.76 0.41
CA GLY A 95 -2.01 -4.29 -0.17
C GLY A 95 -0.71 -3.75 0.42
N LEU A 96 -0.76 -2.90 1.45
CA LEU A 96 0.45 -2.32 2.05
C LEU A 96 1.12 -3.22 3.07
N ILE A 97 0.38 -4.17 3.63
CA ILE A 97 0.89 -5.17 4.56
C ILE A 97 0.61 -6.54 4.00
N GLU A 98 1.57 -7.43 4.12
CA GLU A 98 1.42 -8.83 3.74
C GLU A 98 1.57 -9.71 4.97
N LYS A 99 0.96 -10.90 4.91
CA LYS A 99 1.09 -11.92 5.94
C LYS A 99 1.94 -13.05 5.39
N ASN A 100 2.97 -13.44 6.12
CA ASN A 100 3.84 -14.52 5.66
C ASN A 100 3.28 -15.90 6.01
N THR A 101 3.96 -16.96 5.60
CA THR A 101 3.52 -18.33 5.85
C THR A 101 3.52 -18.69 7.33
N GLY A 102 4.31 -17.99 8.13
CA GLY A 102 4.34 -18.18 9.58
C GLY A 102 3.26 -17.42 10.34
N GLY A 103 2.39 -16.71 9.64
CA GLY A 103 1.32 -15.95 10.27
C GLY A 103 1.72 -14.59 10.81
N LEU A 104 2.91 -14.11 10.48
CA LEU A 104 3.39 -12.79 10.87
C LEU A 104 3.14 -11.77 9.78
N PHE A 105 2.98 -10.51 10.18
CA PHE A 105 2.72 -9.42 9.26
C PHE A 105 4.01 -8.67 8.96
N LEU A 106 4.15 -8.19 7.72
CA LEU A 106 5.34 -7.47 7.29
C LEU A 106 4.99 -6.42 6.23
N VAL A 107 5.88 -5.44 6.11
CA VAL A 107 5.83 -4.43 5.06
C VAL A 107 6.98 -4.75 4.10
N PRO A 108 6.69 -5.35 2.94
CA PRO A 108 7.74 -5.83 2.04
C PRO A 108 8.35 -4.73 1.16
N TRP A 109 7.82 -3.51 1.25
CA TRP A 109 8.22 -2.41 0.37
C TRP A 109 9.44 -1.70 0.91
N ASP A 110 10.39 -1.40 0.04
CA ASP A 110 11.53 -0.54 0.38
C ASP A 110 11.12 0.93 0.33
N GLU A 111 10.18 1.24 -0.54
CA GLU A 111 9.71 2.60 -0.71
C GLU A 111 8.22 2.61 -1.02
N ILE A 112 7.50 3.55 -0.39
CA ILE A 112 6.10 3.82 -0.71
C ILE A 112 6.05 5.25 -1.23
N GLU A 113 5.77 5.39 -2.52
CA GLU A 113 5.67 6.70 -3.15
C GLU A 113 4.20 7.09 -3.27
N THR A 114 3.86 8.27 -2.76
CA THR A 114 2.50 8.79 -2.82
C THR A 114 2.49 10.05 -3.65
N THR A 115 1.68 10.07 -4.71
CA THR A 115 1.56 11.21 -5.59
C THR A 115 0.17 11.78 -5.51
N ILE A 116 0.08 13.07 -5.21
CA ILE A 116 -1.17 13.81 -5.18
C ILE A 116 -1.06 14.91 -6.24
N ARG A 117 -1.88 14.80 -7.27
CA ARG A 117 -1.94 15.83 -8.30
C ARG A 117 -3.04 16.81 -7.97
N LEU A 118 -2.70 18.09 -7.97
CA LEU A 118 -3.69 19.14 -7.85
C LEU A 118 -4.26 19.39 -9.25
N ALA A 119 -5.56 19.36 -9.35
CA ALA A 119 -6.23 19.55 -10.64
C ALA A 119 -5.90 20.89 -11.24
N ALA A 120 -5.58 20.90 -12.52
CA ALA A 120 -5.37 22.14 -13.26
C ALA A 120 -6.72 22.78 -13.60
#